data_417a70a4801725bb54061d1d7538f628
#
_entry.id   417a70a4801725bb54061d1d7538f628
#
_cell.length_a   1.000
_cell.length_b   1.000
_cell.length_c   1.000
_cell.angle_alpha   90.00
_cell.angle_beta   90.00
_cell.angle_gamma   90.00
#
_symmetry.space_group_name_H-M   'P 1'
#
loop_
_entity.id
_entity.type
_entity.pdbx_description
1 polymer ?
#
loop_
_entity_poly.entity_id
_entity_poly.type
_entity_poly.pdbx_seq_one_letter_code
_entity_poly.pdbx_strand_id
1 'polypeptide(L)'
;MGVEAFHDPCLDLPWGELGARVLTSGNQVAVTLGYPAAGAREEYARALAAHLGVEEVDLDLRFSPPAGRGFNQVKHIIAVASAKGGVGKSTTAVNQALALSAEGAKDGLLDADIYGPSQGMMLGVPEGRRPQTSDGKTFQPIKAHGIQAMSMS
;
A
#
# COMPACT_ATOMS: atom_id res chain seq x y z
N MET A 1 31.18 0.60 4.93
CA MET A 1 29.89 1.22 5.29
C MET A 1 28.91 0.10 5.51
N GLY A 2 28.02 0.18 6.51
CA GLY A 2 27.03 -0.88 6.75
C GLY A 2 25.89 -0.84 5.75
N VAL A 3 25.26 -1.98 5.49
CA VAL A 3 24.11 -2.10 4.55
C VAL A 3 22.90 -1.23 4.99
N GLU A 4 22.79 -0.92 6.28
CA GLU A 4 21.72 -0.05 6.83
C GLU A 4 21.83 1.41 6.35
N ALA A 5 23.03 1.86 6.00
CA ALA A 5 23.26 3.20 5.44
C ALA A 5 23.10 3.27 3.92
N PHE A 6 22.76 2.16 3.27
CA PHE A 6 22.48 2.12 1.84
C PHE A 6 21.22 2.91 1.54
N HIS A 7 21.31 3.86 0.60
CA HIS A 7 20.17 4.62 0.12
C HIS A 7 19.37 3.82 -0.90
N ASP A 8 18.09 3.71 -0.64
CA ASP A 8 17.15 3.04 -1.53
C ASP A 8 17.06 3.78 -2.87
N PRO A 9 17.31 3.11 -4.01
CA PRO A 9 17.30 3.77 -5.32
C PRO A 9 15.98 4.37 -5.74
N CYS A 10 14.87 3.85 -5.21
CA CYS A 10 13.53 4.32 -5.56
C CYS A 10 13.01 5.42 -4.64
N LEU A 11 13.37 5.37 -3.36
CA LEU A 11 12.84 6.27 -2.34
C LEU A 11 13.83 7.32 -1.86
N ASP A 12 15.13 7.17 -2.21
CA ASP A 12 16.25 8.03 -1.82
C ASP A 12 16.37 8.25 -0.30
N LEU A 13 16.04 7.20 0.46
CA LEU A 13 16.14 7.17 1.92
C LEU A 13 17.01 5.99 2.37
N PRO A 14 17.77 6.13 3.49
CA PRO A 14 18.52 5.01 4.04
C PRO A 14 17.63 3.84 4.43
N TRP A 15 18.05 2.62 4.16
CA TRP A 15 17.29 1.42 4.55
C TRP A 15 17.05 1.33 6.06
N GLY A 16 17.93 1.86 6.89
CA GLY A 16 17.72 1.97 8.33
C GLY A 16 16.49 2.81 8.70
N GLU A 17 16.26 3.92 7.99
CA GLU A 17 15.08 4.78 8.19
C GLU A 17 13.80 4.17 7.61
N LEU A 18 13.93 3.40 6.55
CA LEU A 18 12.81 2.66 5.94
C LEU A 18 12.39 1.40 6.73
N GLY A 19 13.10 1.11 7.83
CA GLY A 19 12.82 -0.06 8.67
C GLY A 19 13.13 -1.38 7.97
N ALA A 20 14.01 -1.38 6.98
CA ALA A 20 14.48 -2.57 6.30
C ALA A 20 15.18 -3.52 7.29
N ARG A 21 14.88 -4.81 7.18
CA ARG A 21 15.61 -5.84 7.94
C ARG A 21 16.64 -6.47 7.02
N VAL A 22 17.90 -6.38 7.41
CA VAL A 22 19.02 -6.84 6.60
C VAL A 22 19.75 -7.97 7.33
N LEU A 23 19.98 -9.08 6.62
CA LEU A 23 20.81 -10.20 7.06
C LEU A 23 21.91 -10.41 6.02
N THR A 24 23.15 -10.46 6.47
CA THR A 24 24.32 -10.65 5.60
C THR A 24 25.04 -11.93 5.95
N SER A 25 25.44 -12.70 4.94
CA SER A 25 26.27 -13.92 5.09
C SER A 25 27.22 -14.01 3.91
N GLY A 26 28.47 -13.61 4.11
CA GLY A 26 29.46 -13.51 3.02
C GLY A 26 28.99 -12.54 1.94
N ASN A 27 28.83 -13.04 0.71
CA ASN A 27 28.35 -12.25 -0.44
C ASN A 27 26.81 -12.26 -0.58
N GLN A 28 26.11 -12.97 0.29
CA GLN A 28 24.65 -13.00 0.30
C GLN A 28 24.09 -11.92 1.22
N VAL A 29 23.12 -11.18 0.70
CA VAL A 29 22.39 -10.15 1.43
C VAL A 29 20.90 -10.41 1.29
N ALA A 30 20.25 -10.79 2.37
CA ALA A 30 18.80 -10.92 2.44
C ALA A 30 18.21 -9.65 3.04
N VAL A 31 17.32 -8.99 2.30
CA VAL A 31 16.68 -7.75 2.71
C VAL A 31 15.17 -7.92 2.71
N THR A 32 14.55 -7.57 3.82
CA THR A 32 13.08 -7.52 3.93
C THR A 32 12.64 -6.07 3.98
N LEU A 33 11.91 -5.64 2.96
CA LEU A 33 11.36 -4.29 2.82
C LEU A 33 9.88 -4.25 3.22
N GLY A 34 9.41 -3.11 3.68
CA GLY A 34 8.00 -2.85 3.98
C GLY A 34 7.14 -2.58 2.73
N TYR A 35 7.73 -2.57 1.55
CA TYR A 35 7.10 -2.30 0.25
C TYR A 35 7.62 -3.30 -0.81
N PRO A 36 6.81 -3.61 -1.85
CA PRO A 36 7.21 -4.53 -2.90
C PRO A 36 8.24 -3.90 -3.84
N ALA A 37 9.37 -4.59 -4.05
CA ALA A 37 10.46 -4.15 -4.92
C ALA A 37 11.04 -5.26 -5.80
N ALA A 38 10.35 -6.39 -5.93
CA ALA A 38 10.85 -7.56 -6.65
C ALA A 38 11.24 -7.26 -8.10
N GLY A 39 10.50 -6.37 -8.78
CA GLY A 39 10.78 -5.98 -10.16
C GLY A 39 12.06 -5.17 -10.34
N ALA A 40 12.59 -4.56 -9.28
CA ALA A 40 13.82 -3.76 -9.28
C ALA A 40 15.04 -4.53 -8.71
N ARG A 41 14.93 -5.85 -8.47
CA ARG A 41 15.97 -6.64 -7.81
C ARG A 41 17.36 -6.46 -8.41
N GLU A 42 17.49 -6.45 -9.73
CA GLU A 42 18.78 -6.30 -10.41
C GLU A 42 19.39 -4.91 -10.21
N GLU A 43 18.54 -3.87 -10.21
CA GLU A 43 18.96 -2.50 -9.95
C GLU A 43 19.47 -2.35 -8.52
N TYR A 44 18.73 -2.90 -7.55
CA TYR A 44 19.14 -2.92 -6.14
C TYR A 44 20.42 -3.69 -5.93
N ALA A 45 20.60 -4.85 -6.56
CA ALA A 45 21.81 -5.65 -6.44
C ALA A 45 23.05 -4.88 -6.96
N ARG A 46 22.94 -4.23 -8.11
CA ARG A 46 24.03 -3.41 -8.68
C ARG A 46 24.37 -2.21 -7.80
N ALA A 47 23.35 -1.47 -7.34
CA ALA A 47 23.56 -0.30 -6.49
C ALA A 47 24.19 -0.69 -5.15
N LEU A 48 23.73 -1.81 -4.56
CA LEU A 48 24.27 -2.35 -3.31
C LEU A 48 25.70 -2.85 -3.46
N ALA A 49 26.04 -3.53 -4.56
CA ALA A 49 27.40 -3.96 -4.86
C ALA A 49 28.35 -2.75 -4.94
N ALA A 50 27.93 -1.69 -5.63
CA ALA A 50 28.69 -0.44 -5.71
C ALA A 50 28.86 0.22 -4.33
N HIS A 51 27.83 0.25 -3.50
CA HIS A 51 27.88 0.79 -2.14
C HIS A 51 28.84 0.02 -1.22
N LEU A 52 28.87 -1.31 -1.36
CA LEU A 52 29.73 -2.17 -0.56
C LEU A 52 31.15 -2.30 -1.11
N GLY A 53 31.40 -1.84 -2.35
CA GLY A 53 32.71 -1.95 -3.01
C GLY A 53 33.06 -3.38 -3.42
N VAL A 54 32.08 -4.20 -3.78
CA VAL A 54 32.21 -5.57 -4.25
C VAL A 54 31.77 -5.71 -5.70
N GLU A 55 32.21 -6.75 -6.41
CA GLU A 55 31.83 -6.96 -7.81
C GLU A 55 30.38 -7.37 -7.98
N GLU A 56 29.89 -8.22 -7.07
CA GLU A 56 28.53 -8.78 -7.15
C GLU A 56 27.98 -9.05 -5.76
N VAL A 57 26.66 -8.91 -5.60
CA VAL A 57 25.91 -9.26 -4.39
C VAL A 57 24.77 -10.20 -4.78
N ASP A 58 24.71 -11.36 -4.12
CA ASP A 58 23.54 -12.24 -4.19
C ASP A 58 22.44 -11.67 -3.29
N LEU A 59 21.52 -10.92 -3.90
CA LEU A 59 20.45 -10.21 -3.19
C LEU A 59 19.18 -11.04 -3.16
N ASP A 60 18.75 -11.44 -1.96
CA ASP A 60 17.42 -11.99 -1.68
C ASP A 60 16.50 -10.86 -1.18
N LEU A 61 15.66 -10.36 -2.08
CA LEU A 61 14.76 -9.24 -1.80
C LEU A 61 13.38 -9.76 -1.42
N ARG A 62 12.99 -9.57 -0.16
CA ARG A 62 11.72 -10.02 0.40
C ARG A 62 10.81 -8.85 0.71
N PHE A 63 9.51 -9.10 0.58
CA PHE A 63 8.47 -8.15 0.99
C PHE A 63 7.76 -8.65 2.25
N SER A 64 7.71 -7.80 3.26
CA SER A 64 6.87 -8.03 4.44
C SER A 64 6.20 -6.70 4.80
N PRO A 65 4.89 -6.59 4.58
CA PRO A 65 4.19 -5.34 4.94
C PRO A 65 4.39 -5.06 6.43
N PRO A 66 4.57 -3.78 6.81
CA PRO A 66 4.62 -3.42 8.21
C PRO A 66 3.36 -3.90 8.92
N ALA A 67 3.50 -4.42 10.12
CA ALA A 67 2.37 -4.84 10.94
C ALA A 67 1.46 -3.63 11.20
N GLY A 68 0.43 -3.48 10.38
CA GLY A 68 -0.54 -2.40 10.48
C GLY A 68 -1.39 -2.57 11.74
N ARG A 69 -1.46 -1.56 12.58
CA ARG A 69 -2.41 -1.52 13.67
C ARG A 69 -3.82 -1.46 13.07
N GLY A 70 -4.60 -2.52 13.21
CA GLY A 70 -6.02 -2.54 12.82
C GLY A 70 -6.36 -3.13 11.44
N PHE A 71 -5.37 -3.46 10.60
CA PHE A 71 -5.62 -4.03 9.26
C PHE A 71 -5.17 -5.49 9.11
N ASN A 72 -5.08 -6.24 10.19
CA ASN A 72 -4.53 -7.61 10.20
C ASN A 72 -5.28 -8.60 9.28
N GLN A 73 -6.51 -8.27 8.87
CA GLN A 73 -7.32 -9.10 7.97
C GLN A 73 -7.31 -8.61 6.53
N VAL A 74 -6.66 -7.47 6.24
CA VAL A 74 -6.53 -6.91 4.90
C VAL A 74 -5.21 -7.36 4.30
N LYS A 75 -5.27 -8.18 3.24
CA LYS A 75 -4.06 -8.70 2.58
C LYS A 75 -3.31 -7.65 1.78
N HIS A 76 -4.05 -6.78 1.10
CA HIS A 76 -3.49 -5.77 0.20
C HIS A 76 -4.23 -4.45 0.38
N ILE A 77 -3.48 -3.36 0.40
CA ILE A 77 -4.02 -2.00 0.44
C ILE A 77 -3.50 -1.29 -0.81
N ILE A 78 -4.43 -0.76 -1.60
CA ILE A 78 -4.13 0.04 -2.79
C ILE A 78 -4.51 1.48 -2.49
N ALA A 79 -3.52 2.38 -2.50
CA ALA A 79 -3.74 3.80 -2.30
C ALA A 79 -3.85 4.52 -3.64
N VAL A 80 -4.98 5.20 -3.89
CA VAL A 80 -5.19 6.05 -5.05
C VAL A 80 -5.14 7.49 -4.61
N ALA A 81 -4.07 8.20 -4.94
CA ALA A 81 -3.82 9.56 -4.48
C ALA A 81 -3.42 10.49 -5.64
N SER A 82 -3.65 11.77 -5.46
CA SER A 82 -3.19 12.83 -6.36
C SER A 82 -3.14 14.17 -5.63
N ALA A 83 -2.07 14.91 -5.84
CA ALA A 83 -1.93 16.29 -5.34
C ALA A 83 -2.80 17.29 -6.13
N LYS A 84 -3.24 16.94 -7.35
CA LYS A 84 -4.04 17.80 -8.22
C LYS A 84 -5.51 17.39 -8.15
N GLY A 85 -6.41 18.37 -7.98
CA GLY A 85 -7.84 18.17 -8.06
C GLY A 85 -8.32 17.89 -9.48
N GLY A 86 -9.45 17.18 -9.63
CA GLY A 86 -10.12 16.98 -10.93
C GLY A 86 -9.46 16.01 -11.90
N VAL A 87 -8.43 15.25 -11.50
CA VAL A 87 -7.71 14.30 -12.36
C VAL A 87 -8.34 12.90 -12.42
N GLY A 88 -9.48 12.70 -11.79
CA GLY A 88 -10.19 11.41 -11.81
C GLY A 88 -9.76 10.43 -10.71
N LYS A 89 -9.11 10.87 -9.65
CA LYS A 89 -8.72 10.03 -8.49
C LYS A 89 -9.87 9.16 -7.98
N SER A 90 -11.00 9.77 -7.65
CA SER A 90 -12.18 9.08 -7.13
C SER A 90 -12.79 8.11 -8.14
N THR A 91 -12.85 8.51 -9.41
CA THR A 91 -13.32 7.66 -10.51
C THR A 91 -12.43 6.43 -10.69
N THR A 92 -11.11 6.60 -10.64
CA THR A 92 -10.17 5.49 -10.72
C THR A 92 -10.35 4.53 -9.54
N ALA A 93 -10.46 5.05 -8.32
CA ALA A 93 -10.60 4.24 -7.12
C ALA A 93 -11.88 3.38 -7.13
N VAL A 94 -13.03 3.98 -7.46
CA VAL A 94 -14.30 3.23 -7.51
C VAL A 94 -14.31 2.18 -8.62
N ASN A 95 -13.83 2.52 -9.82
CA ASN A 95 -13.80 1.57 -10.92
C ASN A 95 -12.82 0.40 -10.64
N GLN A 96 -11.69 0.67 -10.01
CA GLN A 96 -10.74 -0.37 -9.63
C GLN A 96 -11.34 -1.32 -8.58
N ALA A 97 -12.02 -0.80 -7.56
CA ALA A 97 -12.70 -1.63 -6.57
C ALA A 97 -13.78 -2.50 -7.23
N LEU A 98 -14.64 -1.91 -8.06
CA LEU A 98 -15.69 -2.67 -8.76
C LEU A 98 -15.12 -3.73 -9.71
N ALA A 99 -14.02 -3.43 -10.42
CA ALA A 99 -13.35 -4.40 -11.29
C ALA A 99 -12.77 -5.57 -10.49
N LEU A 100 -12.10 -5.31 -9.36
CA LEU A 100 -11.59 -6.37 -8.48
C LEU A 100 -12.72 -7.23 -7.91
N SER A 101 -13.84 -6.62 -7.52
CA SER A 101 -15.02 -7.36 -7.07
C SER A 101 -15.60 -8.24 -8.17
N ALA A 102 -15.65 -7.76 -9.41
CA ALA A 102 -16.11 -8.53 -10.56
C ALA A 102 -15.21 -9.75 -10.85
N GLU A 103 -13.91 -9.65 -10.56
CA GLU A 103 -12.94 -10.76 -10.62
C GLU A 103 -13.01 -11.69 -9.39
N GLY A 104 -13.96 -11.47 -8.47
CA GLY A 104 -14.19 -12.33 -7.31
C GLY A 104 -13.39 -11.95 -6.06
N ALA A 105 -12.73 -10.79 -6.04
CA ALA A 105 -12.08 -10.31 -4.83
C ALA A 105 -13.10 -9.90 -3.77
N LYS A 106 -12.73 -10.12 -2.50
CA LYS A 106 -13.45 -9.54 -1.35
C LYS A 106 -12.76 -8.25 -0.99
N ASP A 107 -13.28 -7.16 -1.47
CA ASP A 107 -12.68 -5.85 -1.34
C ASP A 107 -13.58 -4.83 -0.66
N GLY A 108 -12.98 -3.73 -0.29
CA GLY A 108 -13.66 -2.58 0.30
C GLY A 108 -13.02 -1.27 -0.17
N LEU A 109 -13.82 -0.23 -0.20
CA LEU A 109 -13.41 1.11 -0.59
C LEU A 109 -13.53 2.07 0.60
N LEU A 110 -12.41 2.67 1.00
CA LEU A 110 -12.39 3.74 2.00
C LEU A 110 -12.17 5.09 1.30
N ASP A 111 -13.16 5.98 1.42
CA ASP A 111 -13.00 7.37 1.01
C ASP A 111 -12.32 8.18 2.11
N ALA A 112 -11.05 8.49 1.90
CA ALA A 112 -10.23 9.27 2.81
C ALA A 112 -10.15 10.76 2.42
N ASP A 113 -10.94 11.22 1.45
CA ASP A 113 -11.05 12.61 1.06
C ASP A 113 -12.04 13.34 1.99
N ILE A 114 -11.52 13.89 3.09
CA ILE A 114 -12.34 14.53 4.13
C ILE A 114 -13.04 15.79 3.62
N TYR A 115 -12.42 16.53 2.72
CA TYR A 115 -12.95 17.81 2.23
C TYR A 115 -13.95 17.69 1.07
N GLY A 116 -13.84 16.62 0.29
CA GLY A 116 -14.68 16.39 -0.88
C GLY A 116 -15.02 14.91 -1.08
N PRO A 117 -15.61 14.25 -0.06
CA PRO A 117 -15.94 12.85 -0.19
C PRO A 117 -16.96 12.63 -1.30
N SER A 118 -16.67 11.71 -2.22
CA SER A 118 -17.47 11.49 -3.43
C SER A 118 -17.85 10.05 -3.67
N GLN A 119 -17.25 9.11 -2.95
CA GLN A 119 -17.42 7.67 -3.22
C GLN A 119 -18.83 7.19 -2.93
N GLY A 120 -19.49 7.74 -1.89
CA GLY A 120 -20.89 7.41 -1.59
C GLY A 120 -21.80 7.74 -2.77
N MET A 121 -21.69 8.96 -3.31
CA MET A 121 -22.48 9.40 -4.47
C MET A 121 -22.16 8.55 -5.72
N MET A 122 -20.89 8.26 -5.99
CA MET A 122 -20.46 7.47 -7.14
C MET A 122 -20.94 6.02 -7.08
N LEU A 123 -21.09 5.47 -5.88
CA LEU A 123 -21.66 4.14 -5.64
C LEU A 123 -23.20 4.15 -5.57
N GLY A 124 -23.85 5.26 -5.81
CA GLY A 124 -25.31 5.37 -5.76
C GLY A 124 -25.90 5.19 -4.35
N VAL A 125 -25.10 5.45 -3.32
CA VAL A 125 -25.60 5.43 -1.94
C VAL A 125 -26.58 6.61 -1.75
N PRO A 126 -27.81 6.35 -1.27
CA PRO A 126 -28.78 7.43 -1.04
C PRO A 126 -28.25 8.49 -0.09
N GLU A 127 -28.55 9.74 -0.38
CA GLU A 127 -28.18 10.87 0.48
C GLU A 127 -28.74 10.68 1.91
N GLY A 128 -27.92 11.00 2.91
CA GLY A 128 -28.27 10.83 4.32
C GLY A 128 -28.15 9.40 4.86
N ARG A 129 -27.81 8.40 4.03
CA ARG A 129 -27.52 7.05 4.52
C ARG A 129 -26.19 7.03 5.23
N ARG A 130 -26.22 6.74 6.53
CA ARG A 130 -25.03 6.68 7.37
C ARG A 130 -24.64 5.25 7.73
N PRO A 131 -23.34 4.98 7.93
CA PRO A 131 -22.88 3.73 8.49
C PRO A 131 -23.55 3.48 9.85
N GLN A 132 -23.95 2.25 10.09
CA GLN A 132 -24.53 1.85 11.37
C GLN A 132 -23.45 1.42 12.34
N THR A 133 -23.71 1.54 13.64
CA THR A 133 -22.87 0.98 14.69
C THR A 133 -23.71 0.09 15.59
N SER A 134 -23.16 -1.07 15.95
CA SER A 134 -23.80 -1.99 16.88
C SER A 134 -23.31 -1.85 18.32
N ASP A 135 -22.11 -1.30 18.51
CA ASP A 135 -21.41 -1.19 19.78
C ASP A 135 -21.04 0.26 20.17
N GLY A 136 -21.48 1.24 19.36
CA GLY A 136 -21.13 2.66 19.53
C GLY A 136 -19.67 2.99 19.25
N LYS A 137 -18.84 2.02 18.86
CA LYS A 137 -17.38 2.18 18.62
C LYS A 137 -16.96 1.79 17.22
N THR A 138 -17.65 0.82 16.62
CA THR A 138 -17.30 0.26 15.32
C THR A 138 -18.39 0.55 14.32
N PHE A 139 -18.04 1.18 13.21
CA PHE A 139 -18.97 1.41 12.11
C PHE A 139 -19.02 0.22 11.16
N GLN A 140 -20.23 -0.16 10.78
CA GLN A 140 -20.46 -1.17 9.74
C GLN A 140 -20.42 -0.47 8.37
N PRO A 141 -19.60 -0.96 7.42
CA PRO A 141 -19.53 -0.37 6.10
C PRO A 141 -20.85 -0.53 5.34
N ILE A 142 -21.13 0.41 4.47
CA ILE A 142 -22.27 0.34 3.56
C ILE A 142 -21.94 -0.64 2.44
N LYS A 143 -22.88 -1.53 2.11
CA LYS A 143 -22.72 -2.45 0.97
C LYS A 143 -23.33 -1.81 -0.27
N ALA A 144 -22.55 -1.74 -1.36
CA ALA A 144 -23.00 -1.28 -2.66
C ALA A 144 -22.27 -2.06 -3.76
N HIS A 145 -22.99 -2.52 -4.78
CA HIS A 145 -22.42 -3.23 -5.94
C HIS A 145 -21.45 -4.38 -5.60
N GLY A 146 -21.71 -5.12 -4.53
CA GLY A 146 -20.86 -6.25 -4.10
C GLY A 146 -19.64 -5.87 -3.24
N ILE A 147 -19.26 -4.60 -3.13
CA ILE A 147 -18.17 -4.11 -2.29
C ILE A 147 -18.67 -3.53 -0.97
N GLN A 148 -17.75 -3.39 -0.03
CA GLN A 148 -17.98 -2.66 1.22
C GLN A 148 -17.40 -1.25 1.09
N ALA A 149 -18.17 -0.22 1.39
CA ALA A 149 -17.75 1.16 1.27
C ALA A 149 -17.90 1.92 2.59
N MET A 150 -16.93 2.75 2.88
CA MET A 150 -16.95 3.73 3.98
C MET A 150 -16.54 5.08 3.42
N SER A 151 -17.40 6.08 3.58
CA SER A 151 -17.15 7.46 3.17
C SER A 151 -17.51 8.41 4.30
N MET A 152 -16.87 9.54 4.33
CA MET A 152 -17.14 10.64 5.28
C MET A 152 -18.22 11.62 4.74
N SER A 153 -18.88 11.29 3.61
CA SER A 153 -19.97 12.06 3.03
C SER A 153 -21.27 12.01 3.83
#